data_42b76ff2d9505b15ab73adbb3f5e9131
#
_entry.id   42b76ff2d9505b15ab73adbb3f5e9131
#
_cell.length_a   1.000
_cell.length_b   1.000
_cell.length_c   1.000
_cell.angle_alpha   90.00
_cell.angle_beta   90.00
_cell.angle_gamma   90.00
#
_symmetry.space_group_name_H-M   'P 1'
#
loop_
_entity.id
_entity.type
_entity.pdbx_description
1 polymer ?
#
loop_
_entity_poly.entity_id
_entity_poly.type
_entity_poly.pdbx_seq_one_letter_code
_entity_poly.pdbx_strand_id
1 'polypeptide(L)'
;MELYKRIKARREKLGMSQEELATKLGYKSRSTINKIEMGKNDITQSKIIAFANALQTTPSYLMGLDEHETEIYTDDKFPNPNITENYTTFPVIGDIAKGYNHIAIESWDGDKVDIPNSYLKGYIPKYFFVLCVKGDSMYPQYQDGDKVLILRQSTVNYSGDVGAVIYNDEISTLKKVEFVEGEDWLRLVPINPNVPPILIEGEELKHCRIIGVPKLLIREM
;
A
#
# COMPACT_ATOMS: atom_id res chain seq x y z
N MET A 1 -11.04 -14.47 12.16
CA MET A 1 -10.84 -15.67 11.28
C MET A 1 -9.40 -16.13 11.42
N GLU A 2 -9.13 -17.44 11.50
CA GLU A 2 -7.78 -17.98 11.71
C GLU A 2 -6.89 -17.82 10.46
N LEU A 3 -5.57 -17.67 10.66
CA LEU A 3 -4.57 -17.43 9.61
C LEU A 3 -4.77 -18.32 8.36
N TYR A 4 -4.90 -19.62 8.55
CA TYR A 4 -5.02 -20.58 7.45
C TYR A 4 -6.33 -20.42 6.64
N LYS A 5 -7.41 -19.99 7.29
CA LYS A 5 -8.68 -19.68 6.62
C LYS A 5 -8.58 -18.41 5.78
N ARG A 6 -7.84 -17.40 6.26
CA ARG A 6 -7.57 -16.16 5.51
C ARG A 6 -6.70 -16.44 4.28
N ILE A 7 -5.67 -17.28 4.44
CA ILE A 7 -4.82 -17.73 3.31
C ILE A 7 -5.68 -18.38 2.23
N LYS A 8 -6.53 -19.35 2.61
CA LYS A 8 -7.41 -20.06 1.67
C LYS A 8 -8.39 -19.09 0.98
N ALA A 9 -9.10 -18.27 1.75
CA ALA A 9 -10.07 -17.32 1.22
C ALA A 9 -9.44 -16.35 0.22
N ARG A 10 -8.23 -15.82 0.55
CA ARG A 10 -7.53 -14.89 -0.33
C ARG A 10 -7.05 -15.57 -1.61
N ARG A 11 -6.53 -16.80 -1.53
CA ARG A 11 -6.16 -17.59 -2.72
C ARG A 11 -7.36 -17.80 -3.65
N GLU A 12 -8.49 -18.19 -3.09
CA GLU A 12 -9.73 -18.43 -3.85
C GLU A 12 -10.26 -17.15 -4.48
N LYS A 13 -10.22 -16.02 -3.76
CA LYS A 13 -10.60 -14.70 -4.30
C LYS A 13 -9.74 -14.28 -5.49
N LEU A 14 -8.45 -14.65 -5.49
CA LEU A 14 -7.54 -14.41 -6.61
C LEU A 14 -7.69 -15.44 -7.75
N GLY A 15 -8.62 -16.38 -7.65
CA GLY A 15 -8.79 -17.47 -8.64
C GLY A 15 -7.59 -18.40 -8.72
N MET A 16 -6.70 -18.39 -7.72
CA MET A 16 -5.43 -19.12 -7.73
C MET A 16 -5.63 -20.54 -7.24
N SER A 17 -5.05 -21.53 -7.95
CA SER A 17 -4.99 -22.92 -7.49
C SER A 17 -3.97 -23.12 -6.36
N GLN A 18 -4.11 -24.20 -5.58
CA GLN A 18 -3.10 -24.56 -4.57
C GLN A 18 -1.74 -24.87 -5.18
N GLU A 19 -1.70 -25.33 -6.42
CA GLU A 19 -0.47 -25.63 -7.15
C GLU A 19 0.27 -24.36 -7.57
N GLU A 20 -0.46 -23.35 -8.09
CA GLU A 20 0.10 -22.04 -8.41
C GLU A 20 0.65 -21.33 -7.17
N LEU A 21 -0.07 -21.39 -6.04
CA LEU A 21 0.42 -20.83 -4.79
C LEU A 21 1.66 -21.56 -4.29
N ALA A 22 1.70 -22.91 -4.40
CA ALA A 22 2.88 -23.71 -4.05
C ALA A 22 4.10 -23.30 -4.89
N THR A 23 3.93 -23.17 -6.20
CA THR A 23 4.99 -22.74 -7.12
C THR A 23 5.50 -21.35 -6.78
N LYS A 24 4.61 -20.36 -6.54
CA LYS A 24 4.99 -19.00 -6.14
C LYS A 24 5.78 -18.94 -4.84
N LEU A 25 5.52 -19.86 -3.93
CA LEU A 25 6.17 -19.94 -2.61
C LEU A 25 7.39 -20.89 -2.58
N GLY A 26 7.74 -21.48 -3.73
CA GLY A 26 8.88 -22.40 -3.84
C GLY A 26 8.65 -23.77 -3.18
N TYR A 27 7.39 -24.16 -2.93
CA TYR A 27 7.08 -25.50 -2.44
C TYR A 27 7.05 -26.53 -3.58
N LYS A 28 7.57 -27.74 -3.29
CA LYS A 28 7.64 -28.83 -4.27
C LYS A 28 6.28 -29.47 -4.59
N SER A 29 5.26 -29.23 -3.75
CA SER A 29 3.98 -29.92 -3.89
C SER A 29 2.82 -29.08 -3.36
N ARG A 30 1.69 -29.10 -4.07
CA ARG A 30 0.40 -28.53 -3.65
C ARG A 30 -0.08 -29.07 -2.30
N SER A 31 0.34 -30.31 -1.94
CA SER A 31 -0.08 -30.94 -0.68
C SER A 31 0.38 -30.16 0.55
N THR A 32 1.49 -29.40 0.44
CA THR A 32 1.96 -28.51 1.52
C THR A 32 0.97 -27.37 1.73
N ILE A 33 0.51 -26.73 0.66
CA ILE A 33 -0.49 -25.66 0.72
C ILE A 33 -1.80 -26.20 1.32
N ASN A 34 -2.26 -27.36 0.84
CA ASN A 34 -3.48 -27.98 1.38
C ASN A 34 -3.38 -28.23 2.90
N LYS A 35 -2.24 -28.74 3.40
CA LYS A 35 -2.02 -28.95 4.84
C LYS A 35 -2.02 -27.64 5.63
N ILE A 36 -1.45 -26.58 5.07
CA ILE A 36 -1.45 -25.23 5.68
C ILE A 36 -2.87 -24.68 5.74
N GLU A 37 -3.61 -24.72 4.64
CA GLU A 37 -4.99 -24.24 4.57
C GLU A 37 -5.96 -25.03 5.47
N MET A 38 -5.62 -26.27 5.80
CA MET A 38 -6.35 -27.09 6.77
C MET A 38 -5.90 -26.88 8.23
N GLY A 39 -4.93 -25.99 8.47
CA GLY A 39 -4.37 -25.77 9.80
C GLY A 39 -3.56 -26.93 10.36
N LYS A 40 -3.11 -27.87 9.50
CA LYS A 40 -2.32 -29.03 9.91
C LYS A 40 -0.81 -28.77 9.94
N ASN A 41 -0.37 -27.70 9.30
CA ASN A 41 1.02 -27.24 9.30
C ASN A 41 1.07 -25.78 9.70
N ASP A 42 1.86 -25.48 10.71
CA ASP A 42 2.18 -24.11 11.09
C ASP A 42 3.13 -23.46 10.07
N ILE A 43 3.04 -22.17 9.94
CA ILE A 43 3.94 -21.35 9.13
C ILE A 43 4.69 -20.36 10.00
N THR A 44 6.00 -20.25 9.76
CA THR A 44 6.84 -19.29 10.49
C THR A 44 6.51 -17.85 10.09
N GLN A 45 6.83 -16.90 10.96
CA GLN A 45 6.58 -15.47 10.71
C GLN A 45 7.21 -14.98 9.39
N SER A 46 8.42 -15.45 9.05
CA SER A 46 9.07 -15.13 7.77
C SER A 46 8.27 -15.65 6.56
N LYS A 47 7.62 -16.79 6.71
CA LYS A 47 6.76 -17.35 5.65
C LYS A 47 5.42 -16.64 5.53
N ILE A 48 4.88 -16.06 6.62
CA ILE A 48 3.65 -15.24 6.55
C ILE A 48 3.85 -14.07 5.58
N ILE A 49 5.01 -13.42 5.59
CA ILE A 49 5.36 -12.36 4.64
C ILE A 49 5.35 -12.88 3.20
N ALA A 50 5.96 -14.05 2.97
CA ALA A 50 5.96 -14.67 1.64
C ALA A 50 4.55 -15.02 1.16
N PHE A 51 3.69 -15.55 2.05
CA PHE A 51 2.29 -15.80 1.74
C PHE A 51 1.53 -14.51 1.43
N ALA A 52 1.71 -13.47 2.24
CA ALA A 52 1.09 -12.18 2.01
C ALA A 52 1.47 -11.61 0.64
N ASN A 53 2.75 -11.65 0.27
CA ASN A 53 3.23 -11.22 -1.04
C ASN A 53 2.62 -12.05 -2.19
N ALA A 54 2.61 -13.38 -2.06
CA ALA A 54 2.06 -14.27 -3.09
C ALA A 54 0.55 -14.09 -3.27
N LEU A 55 -0.15 -13.74 -2.20
CA LEU A 55 -1.60 -13.53 -2.14
C LEU A 55 -2.01 -12.05 -2.30
N GLN A 56 -1.05 -11.15 -2.60
CA GLN A 56 -1.30 -9.72 -2.82
C GLN A 56 -2.07 -9.07 -1.66
N THR A 57 -1.65 -9.35 -0.43
CA THR A 57 -2.25 -8.84 0.80
C THR A 57 -1.17 -8.51 1.83
N THR A 58 -1.58 -8.04 3.02
CA THR A 58 -0.64 -7.70 4.10
C THR A 58 -0.44 -8.86 5.08
N PRO A 59 0.73 -8.99 5.72
CA PRO A 59 0.92 -9.92 6.83
C PRO A 59 -0.07 -9.69 7.97
N SER A 60 -0.41 -8.42 8.27
CA SER A 60 -1.36 -8.04 9.30
C SER A 60 -2.76 -8.60 9.03
N TYR A 61 -3.23 -8.50 7.77
CA TYR A 61 -4.49 -9.11 7.35
C TYR A 61 -4.45 -10.63 7.53
N LEU A 62 -3.42 -11.31 7.05
CA LEU A 62 -3.32 -12.76 7.20
C LEU A 62 -3.31 -13.19 8.66
N MET A 63 -2.60 -12.46 9.53
CA MET A 63 -2.54 -12.73 10.97
C MET A 63 -3.82 -12.36 11.74
N GLY A 64 -4.77 -11.67 11.08
CA GLY A 64 -6.01 -11.24 11.73
C GLY A 64 -5.86 -10.03 12.66
N LEU A 65 -4.75 -9.31 12.53
CA LEU A 65 -4.52 -8.04 13.22
C LEU A 65 -5.21 -6.88 12.52
N ASP A 66 -5.67 -7.11 11.29
CA ASP A 66 -6.38 -6.19 10.44
C ASP A 66 -7.62 -6.92 9.91
N GLU A 67 -8.81 -6.42 10.19
CA GLU A 67 -10.06 -7.05 9.74
C GLU A 67 -10.37 -6.72 8.28
N HIS A 68 -9.82 -5.61 7.79
CA HIS A 68 -10.00 -5.18 6.42
C HIS A 68 -9.03 -5.91 5.49
N GLU A 69 -9.60 -6.50 4.44
CA GLU A 69 -8.83 -7.10 3.36
C GLU A 69 -8.17 -5.99 2.53
N THR A 70 -6.96 -5.63 2.93
CA THR A 70 -6.19 -4.59 2.23
C THR A 70 -5.68 -5.15 0.92
N GLU A 71 -6.20 -4.68 -0.20
CA GLU A 71 -5.68 -5.01 -1.51
C GLU A 71 -4.40 -4.21 -1.78
N ILE A 72 -3.32 -4.93 -2.07
CA ILE A 72 -2.08 -4.30 -2.53
C ILE A 72 -2.21 -4.11 -4.04
N TYR A 73 -2.30 -2.87 -4.48
CA TYR A 73 -2.33 -2.55 -5.90
C TYR A 73 -0.96 -2.77 -6.54
N THR A 74 -0.93 -3.56 -7.58
CA THR A 74 0.18 -3.61 -8.52
C THR A 74 -0.25 -2.88 -9.79
N ASP A 75 -0.11 -1.57 -9.81
CA ASP A 75 -0.30 -0.82 -11.04
C ASP A 75 1.03 -0.81 -11.79
N ASP A 76 1.08 -1.43 -12.97
CA ASP A 76 2.28 -1.48 -13.82
C ASP A 76 2.66 -0.11 -14.40
N LYS A 77 1.86 0.92 -14.11
CA LYS A 77 2.08 2.29 -14.59
C LYS A 77 3.12 3.07 -13.81
N PHE A 78 3.48 2.61 -12.61
CA PHE A 78 4.57 3.23 -11.87
C PHE A 78 5.92 2.71 -12.34
N PRO A 79 6.94 3.57 -12.46
CA PRO A 79 8.27 3.11 -12.82
C PRO A 79 8.77 2.06 -11.83
N ASN A 80 9.35 0.98 -12.37
CA ASN A 80 9.84 -0.11 -11.55
C ASN A 80 11.08 0.33 -10.76
N PRO A 81 11.17 -0.05 -9.48
CA PRO A 81 12.37 0.19 -8.70
C PRO A 81 13.54 -0.65 -9.22
N ASN A 82 14.75 -0.11 -9.13
CA ASN A 82 15.97 -0.87 -9.38
C ASN A 82 16.41 -1.57 -8.09
N ILE A 83 16.46 -2.89 -8.11
CA ILE A 83 16.69 -3.73 -6.92
C ILE A 83 18.14 -4.20 -6.92
N THR A 84 18.85 -3.93 -5.82
CA THR A 84 20.17 -4.51 -5.53
C THR A 84 20.10 -5.40 -4.29
N GLU A 85 21.22 -6.03 -3.90
CA GLU A 85 21.28 -6.90 -2.73
C GLU A 85 20.98 -6.16 -1.42
N ASN A 86 21.46 -4.92 -1.26
CA ASN A 86 21.39 -4.17 -0.01
C ASN A 86 20.35 -3.06 0.00
N TYR A 87 20.04 -2.48 -1.14
CA TYR A 87 19.09 -1.37 -1.28
C TYR A 87 18.27 -1.48 -2.57
N THR A 88 17.19 -0.77 -2.58
CA THR A 88 16.33 -0.59 -3.74
C THR A 88 16.26 0.89 -4.08
N THR A 89 16.55 1.25 -5.33
CA THR A 89 16.42 2.60 -5.84
C THR A 89 15.02 2.84 -6.37
N PHE A 90 14.32 3.78 -5.78
CA PHE A 90 12.98 4.17 -6.21
C PHE A 90 13.02 5.50 -6.94
N PRO A 91 12.29 5.64 -8.05
CA PRO A 91 12.03 6.94 -8.63
C PRO A 91 11.11 7.75 -7.70
N VAL A 92 11.36 9.04 -7.56
CA VAL A 92 10.56 9.96 -6.76
C VAL A 92 9.47 10.55 -7.64
N ILE A 93 8.22 10.39 -7.20
CA ILE A 93 7.05 10.91 -7.90
C ILE A 93 6.72 12.27 -7.29
N GLY A 94 6.85 13.35 -8.09
CA GLY A 94 6.56 14.72 -7.65
C GLY A 94 5.07 15.05 -7.66
N ASP A 95 4.43 14.89 -8.81
CA ASP A 95 3.00 15.10 -8.99
C ASP A 95 2.38 13.92 -9.73
N ILE A 96 1.22 13.47 -9.25
CA ILE A 96 0.39 12.52 -9.98
C ILE A 96 -0.67 13.35 -10.68
N ALA A 97 -0.42 13.73 -11.93
CA ALA A 97 -1.33 14.55 -12.72
C ALA A 97 -2.38 13.75 -13.48
N LYS A 98 -3.48 14.40 -13.68
CA LYS A 98 -4.71 14.20 -14.49
C LYS A 98 -4.84 12.94 -15.36
N GLY A 99 -5.95 12.22 -15.13
CA GLY A 99 -6.51 11.29 -16.12
C GLY A 99 -7.22 10.10 -15.52
N TYR A 100 -8.50 9.96 -15.79
CA TYR A 100 -9.46 9.02 -15.21
C TYR A 100 -9.10 7.53 -15.33
N ASN A 101 -8.11 7.19 -16.14
CA ASN A 101 -7.56 5.83 -16.30
C ASN A 101 -6.04 5.81 -16.51
N HIS A 102 -5.39 6.96 -16.39
CA HIS A 102 -3.96 7.05 -16.56
C HIS A 102 -3.40 7.82 -15.38
N ILE A 103 -2.73 7.13 -14.47
CA ILE A 103 -1.76 7.76 -13.60
C ILE A 103 -0.64 8.20 -14.54
N ALA A 104 -0.80 9.37 -15.15
CA ALA A 104 0.26 9.99 -15.90
C ALA A 104 1.26 10.48 -14.86
N ILE A 105 2.40 9.83 -14.78
CA ILE A 105 3.57 10.31 -14.06
C ILE A 105 4.16 11.43 -14.93
N GLU A 106 3.50 12.61 -14.91
CA GLU A 106 3.90 13.73 -15.75
C GLU A 106 5.10 14.50 -15.20
N SER A 107 5.50 14.26 -13.96
CA SER A 107 6.66 14.91 -13.38
C SER A 107 7.59 13.95 -12.65
N TRP A 108 8.08 12.95 -13.37
CA TRP A 108 9.31 12.33 -12.96
C TRP A 108 10.47 13.20 -13.49
N ASP A 109 11.02 14.04 -12.62
CA ASP A 109 12.16 14.92 -12.94
C ASP A 109 13.52 14.18 -12.96
N GLY A 110 13.48 12.85 -12.82
CA GLY A 110 14.66 12.00 -12.76
C GLY A 110 15.24 11.82 -11.35
N ASP A 111 14.63 12.43 -10.32
CA ASP A 111 15.07 12.26 -8.94
C ASP A 111 14.84 10.82 -8.46
N LYS A 112 15.79 10.29 -7.70
CA LYS A 112 15.78 8.91 -7.19
C LYS A 112 16.23 8.90 -5.76
N VAL A 113 15.76 7.89 -5.02
CA VAL A 113 16.19 7.66 -3.65
C VAL A 113 16.51 6.18 -3.42
N ASP A 114 17.64 5.93 -2.77
CA ASP A 114 18.08 4.60 -2.37
C ASP A 114 17.54 4.29 -0.98
N ILE A 115 16.77 3.22 -0.87
CA ILE A 115 16.17 2.77 0.38
C ILE A 115 16.75 1.41 0.76
N PRO A 116 17.39 1.27 1.93
CA PRO A 116 17.86 -0.03 2.39
C PRO A 116 16.73 -1.05 2.44
N ASN A 117 16.99 -2.26 1.92
CA ASN A 117 15.97 -3.31 1.79
C ASN A 117 15.36 -3.73 3.15
N SER A 118 16.06 -3.48 4.25
CA SER A 118 15.54 -3.70 5.61
C SER A 118 14.27 -2.90 5.93
N TYR A 119 14.09 -1.72 5.34
CA TYR A 119 12.89 -0.90 5.51
C TYR A 119 11.69 -1.44 4.73
N LEU A 120 11.91 -2.27 3.73
CA LEU A 120 10.83 -2.91 2.97
C LEU A 120 10.17 -4.05 3.76
N LYS A 121 10.75 -4.45 4.89
CA LYS A 121 10.20 -5.47 5.83
C LYS A 121 9.77 -6.77 5.13
N GLY A 122 10.50 -7.19 4.08
CA GLY A 122 10.22 -8.39 3.32
C GLY A 122 9.10 -8.27 2.27
N TYR A 123 8.49 -7.10 2.11
CA TYR A 123 7.61 -6.84 0.99
C TYR A 123 8.38 -6.77 -0.33
N ILE A 124 7.73 -7.15 -1.42
CA ILE A 124 8.30 -7.00 -2.76
C ILE A 124 8.39 -5.51 -3.10
N PRO A 125 9.55 -5.00 -3.59
CA PRO A 125 9.75 -3.57 -3.88
C PRO A 125 8.68 -2.94 -4.77
N LYS A 126 8.12 -3.67 -5.75
CA LYS A 126 7.04 -3.18 -6.63
C LYS A 126 5.75 -2.76 -5.91
N TYR A 127 5.59 -3.14 -4.63
CA TYR A 127 4.46 -2.70 -3.81
C TYR A 127 4.68 -1.33 -3.18
N PHE A 128 5.80 -0.69 -3.47
CA PHE A 128 6.09 0.63 -2.97
C PHE A 128 6.27 1.63 -4.11
N PHE A 129 6.14 2.89 -3.77
CA PHE A 129 6.59 4.02 -4.54
C PHE A 129 7.03 5.14 -3.60
N VAL A 130 7.76 6.12 -4.10
CA VAL A 130 8.18 7.28 -3.30
C VAL A 130 7.45 8.51 -3.81
N LEU A 131 6.81 9.22 -2.89
CA LEU A 131 6.10 10.46 -3.13
C LEU A 131 6.91 11.62 -2.55
N CYS A 132 7.08 12.70 -3.33
CA CYS A 132 7.56 13.97 -2.83
C CYS A 132 6.39 14.76 -2.24
N VAL A 133 6.51 15.18 -0.98
CA VAL A 133 5.50 16.01 -0.31
C VAL A 133 5.54 17.42 -0.89
N LYS A 134 4.37 17.96 -1.19
CA LYS A 134 4.20 19.35 -1.65
C LYS A 134 3.31 20.13 -0.69
N GLY A 135 3.73 21.34 -0.37
CA GLY A 135 3.02 22.26 0.50
C GLY A 135 3.11 21.90 1.99
N ASP A 136 2.28 22.53 2.79
CA ASP A 136 2.37 22.53 4.25
C ASP A 136 1.17 21.92 4.97
N SER A 137 0.22 21.33 4.25
CA SER A 137 -1.01 20.79 4.84
C SER A 137 -0.79 19.67 5.88
N MET A 138 0.36 19.01 5.84
CA MET A 138 0.73 17.95 6.77
C MET A 138 1.86 18.36 7.74
N TYR A 139 2.20 19.66 7.78
CA TYR A 139 3.14 20.20 8.76
C TYR A 139 2.58 20.04 10.18
N PRO A 140 3.41 19.76 11.21
CA PRO A 140 4.87 19.63 11.16
C PRO A 140 5.40 18.20 10.83
N GLN A 141 4.53 17.22 10.73
CA GLN A 141 4.94 15.82 10.57
C GLN A 141 5.60 15.57 9.20
N TYR A 142 4.97 16.08 8.14
CA TYR A 142 5.52 16.05 6.78
C TYR A 142 5.69 17.50 6.30
N GLN A 143 6.82 17.78 5.69
CA GLN A 143 7.19 19.11 5.20
C GLN A 143 7.36 19.12 3.69
N ASP A 144 7.27 20.29 3.09
CA ASP A 144 7.52 20.43 1.66
C ASP A 144 8.92 19.93 1.29
N GLY A 145 9.02 19.12 0.23
CA GLY A 145 10.24 18.47 -0.20
C GLY A 145 10.56 17.12 0.47
N ASP A 146 9.86 16.73 1.52
CA ASP A 146 10.02 15.39 2.12
C ASP A 146 9.76 14.30 1.09
N LYS A 147 10.56 13.23 1.13
CA LYS A 147 10.34 12.01 0.35
C LYS A 147 9.72 10.95 1.24
N VAL A 148 8.60 10.39 0.82
CA VAL A 148 7.85 9.41 1.63
C VAL A 148 7.70 8.11 0.87
N LEU A 149 8.21 7.03 1.44
CA LEU A 149 7.98 5.67 0.93
C LEU A 149 6.56 5.25 1.28
N ILE A 150 5.77 4.97 0.27
CA ILE A 150 4.37 4.59 0.34
C ILE A 150 4.21 3.11 0.00
N LEU A 151 3.59 2.33 0.88
CA LEU A 151 3.11 0.99 0.55
C LEU A 151 1.76 1.11 -0.15
N ARG A 152 1.65 0.52 -1.33
CA ARG A 152 0.41 0.52 -2.12
C ARG A 152 -0.68 -0.28 -1.41
N GLN A 153 -1.77 0.35 -1.11
CA GLN A 153 -2.99 -0.27 -0.62
C GLN A 153 -4.19 0.65 -0.83
N SER A 154 -5.38 0.08 -0.95
CA SER A 154 -6.62 0.79 -1.28
C SER A 154 -7.33 1.42 -0.10
N THR A 155 -6.88 1.13 1.12
CA THR A 155 -7.49 1.61 2.36
C THR A 155 -6.40 2.03 3.33
N VAL A 156 -6.74 2.86 4.32
CA VAL A 156 -5.93 3.00 5.54
C VAL A 156 -6.33 1.91 6.53
N ASN A 157 -5.48 1.59 7.50
CA ASN A 157 -5.77 0.51 8.44
C ASN A 157 -6.84 0.90 9.45
N TYR A 158 -6.79 2.15 9.92
CA TYR A 158 -7.75 2.70 10.89
C TYR A 158 -8.19 4.10 10.47
N SER A 159 -9.42 4.47 10.85
CA SER A 159 -9.89 5.85 10.70
C SER A 159 -8.97 6.79 11.47
N GLY A 160 -8.48 7.85 10.79
CA GLY A 160 -7.48 8.79 11.31
C GLY A 160 -6.03 8.49 10.92
N ASP A 161 -5.74 7.34 10.32
CA ASP A 161 -4.42 7.05 9.77
C ASP A 161 -4.11 7.94 8.56
N VAL A 162 -2.81 8.16 8.33
CA VAL A 162 -2.35 8.91 7.15
C VAL A 162 -2.36 8.00 5.93
N GLY A 163 -3.02 8.48 4.87
CA GLY A 163 -3.03 7.87 3.54
C GLY A 163 -2.48 8.79 2.47
N ALA A 164 -1.91 8.21 1.43
CA ALA A 164 -1.71 8.88 0.16
C ALA A 164 -3.01 8.76 -0.64
N VAL A 165 -3.59 9.89 -1.02
CA VAL A 165 -4.94 9.99 -1.57
C VAL A 165 -4.92 10.76 -2.88
N ILE A 166 -5.65 10.26 -3.88
CA ILE A 166 -6.01 11.00 -5.09
C ILE A 166 -7.45 11.49 -4.89
N TYR A 167 -7.68 12.78 -5.06
CA TYR A 167 -8.98 13.39 -4.97
C TYR A 167 -9.22 14.32 -6.18
N ASN A 168 -10.42 14.26 -6.75
CA ASN A 168 -10.81 14.94 -8.01
C ASN A 168 -9.89 14.65 -9.20
N ASP A 169 -9.30 13.45 -9.22
CA ASP A 169 -8.41 12.96 -10.27
C ASP A 169 -7.18 13.85 -10.56
N GLU A 170 -6.91 14.84 -9.71
CA GLU A 170 -5.92 15.88 -9.98
C GLU A 170 -4.74 15.91 -9.00
N ILE A 171 -4.88 15.43 -7.77
CA ILE A 171 -3.85 15.66 -6.75
C ILE A 171 -3.64 14.42 -5.90
N SER A 172 -2.41 13.90 -5.92
CA SER A 172 -1.95 13.00 -4.88
C SER A 172 -1.48 13.81 -3.68
N THR A 173 -2.07 13.56 -2.52
CA THR A 173 -1.73 14.26 -1.28
C THR A 173 -1.70 13.29 -0.11
N LEU A 174 -0.91 13.62 0.92
CA LEU A 174 -1.01 12.96 2.22
C LEU A 174 -2.09 13.65 3.05
N LYS A 175 -2.98 12.88 3.66
CA LYS A 175 -3.99 13.35 4.62
C LYS A 175 -4.26 12.27 5.65
N LYS A 176 -4.71 12.67 6.85
CA LYS A 176 -5.43 11.75 7.70
C LYS A 176 -6.76 11.43 7.04
N VAL A 177 -7.09 10.16 6.96
CA VAL A 177 -8.31 9.66 6.34
C VAL A 177 -9.26 9.21 7.44
N GLU A 178 -10.34 9.95 7.63
CA GLU A 178 -11.37 9.62 8.62
C GLU A 178 -12.62 9.11 7.92
N PHE A 179 -13.20 8.06 8.47
CA PHE A 179 -14.44 7.43 8.00
C PHE A 179 -15.13 6.70 9.15
N VAL A 180 -16.40 6.40 8.97
CA VAL A 180 -17.16 5.46 9.81
C VAL A 180 -17.57 4.29 8.93
N GLU A 181 -17.34 3.07 9.41
CA GLU A 181 -17.67 1.86 8.67
C GLU A 181 -19.18 1.76 8.41
N GLY A 182 -19.56 1.54 7.14
CA GLY A 182 -20.94 1.48 6.71
C GLY A 182 -21.59 2.82 6.36
N GLU A 183 -20.87 3.92 6.49
CA GLU A 183 -21.31 5.26 6.10
C GLU A 183 -20.72 5.69 4.75
N ASP A 184 -21.47 6.48 3.99
CA ASP A 184 -21.09 6.94 2.65
C ASP A 184 -20.40 8.31 2.69
N TRP A 185 -19.38 8.45 3.55
CA TRP A 185 -18.55 9.64 3.60
C TRP A 185 -17.10 9.34 3.97
N LEU A 186 -16.22 10.23 3.59
CA LEU A 186 -14.80 10.22 3.92
C LEU A 186 -14.34 11.65 4.19
N ARG A 187 -13.52 11.86 5.22
CA ARG A 187 -12.95 13.15 5.54
C ARG A 187 -11.44 13.14 5.42
N LEU A 188 -10.90 14.02 4.60
CA LEU A 188 -9.46 14.21 4.45
C LEU A 188 -9.02 15.33 5.37
N VAL A 189 -8.31 14.98 6.44
CA VAL A 189 -7.94 15.90 7.50
C VAL A 189 -6.45 16.23 7.43
N PRO A 190 -6.07 17.50 7.23
CA PRO A 190 -4.68 17.93 7.31
C PRO A 190 -4.18 17.88 8.77
N ILE A 191 -2.86 17.77 8.96
CA ILE A 191 -2.25 17.91 10.29
C ILE A 191 -2.08 19.37 10.64
N ASN A 192 -1.80 20.22 9.63
CA ASN A 192 -1.71 21.67 9.81
C ASN A 192 -3.09 22.25 10.15
N PRO A 193 -3.29 22.82 11.35
CA PRO A 193 -4.60 23.35 11.77
C PRO A 193 -5.06 24.57 10.97
N ASN A 194 -4.16 25.21 10.23
CA ASN A 194 -4.49 26.36 9.38
C ASN A 194 -5.12 25.95 8.03
N VAL A 195 -5.12 24.66 7.71
CA VAL A 195 -5.70 24.11 6.48
C VAL A 195 -7.01 23.40 6.84
N PRO A 196 -8.14 23.76 6.22
CA PRO A 196 -9.41 23.10 6.53
C PRO A 196 -9.46 21.66 6.02
N PRO A 197 -10.21 20.77 6.70
CA PRO A 197 -10.48 19.43 6.21
C PRO A 197 -11.42 19.46 5.01
N ILE A 198 -11.36 18.40 4.20
CA ILE A 198 -12.24 18.20 3.05
C ILE A 198 -13.18 17.03 3.41
N LEU A 199 -14.49 17.29 3.39
CA LEU A 199 -15.52 16.26 3.51
C LEU A 199 -15.91 15.82 2.10
N ILE A 200 -15.99 14.53 1.87
CA ILE A 200 -16.30 13.89 0.58
C ILE A 200 -17.47 12.95 0.82
N GLU A 201 -18.59 13.14 0.11
CA GLU A 201 -19.83 12.39 0.32
C GLU A 201 -20.46 11.94 -1.01
N GLY A 202 -21.20 10.85 -0.98
CA GLY A 202 -22.01 10.39 -2.09
C GLY A 202 -21.21 10.16 -3.38
N GLU A 203 -21.61 10.79 -4.49
CA GLU A 203 -20.98 10.62 -5.80
C GLU A 203 -19.52 11.08 -5.85
N GLU A 204 -19.10 12.02 -5.01
CA GLU A 204 -17.72 12.51 -4.95
C GLU A 204 -16.75 11.43 -4.45
N LEU A 205 -17.22 10.45 -3.69
CA LEU A 205 -16.42 9.31 -3.25
C LEU A 205 -15.83 8.52 -4.42
N LYS A 206 -16.48 8.52 -5.58
CA LYS A 206 -15.98 7.86 -6.80
C LYS A 206 -14.73 8.53 -7.36
N HIS A 207 -14.51 9.80 -7.01
CA HIS A 207 -13.36 10.61 -7.41
C HIS A 207 -12.28 10.68 -6.32
N CYS A 208 -12.43 9.91 -5.25
CA CYS A 208 -11.47 9.81 -4.16
C CYS A 208 -10.93 8.40 -4.05
N ARG A 209 -9.60 8.25 -4.10
CA ARG A 209 -8.95 6.94 -3.97
C ARG A 209 -7.76 7.02 -3.04
N ILE A 210 -7.70 6.09 -2.10
CA ILE A 210 -6.48 5.84 -1.33
C ILE A 210 -5.57 4.98 -2.20
N ILE A 211 -4.32 5.39 -2.38
CA ILE A 211 -3.32 4.71 -3.21
C ILE A 211 -2.20 4.07 -2.38
N GLY A 212 -2.16 4.33 -1.10
CA GLY A 212 -1.22 3.70 -0.18
C GLY A 212 -1.10 4.38 1.17
N VAL A 213 -0.23 3.82 2.00
CA VAL A 213 0.06 4.32 3.35
C VAL A 213 1.54 4.57 3.53
N PRO A 214 1.96 5.63 4.26
CA PRO A 214 3.35 5.95 4.50
C PRO A 214 4.03 4.90 5.39
N LYS A 215 5.27 4.54 5.03
CA LYS A 215 6.10 3.58 5.78
C LYS A 215 7.43 4.15 6.22
N LEU A 216 7.99 5.09 5.48
CA LEU A 216 9.27 5.73 5.80
C LEU A 216 9.22 7.18 5.33
N LEU A 217 9.67 8.09 6.18
CA LEU A 217 9.89 9.49 5.86
C LEU A 217 11.40 9.73 5.70
N ILE A 218 11.78 10.36 4.61
CA ILE A 218 13.16 10.74 4.31
C ILE A 218 13.18 12.25 4.16
N ARG A 219 13.99 12.90 4.97
CA ARG A 219 14.19 14.36 4.95
C ARG A 219 15.67 14.66 4.86
N GLU A 220 16.03 15.47 3.89
CA GLU A 220 17.34 16.06 3.80
C GLU A 220 17.45 17.25 4.78
N MET A 221 18.53 17.32 5.55
CA MET A 221 18.79 18.39 6.53
C MET A 221 19.76 19.42 5.95
#